data_46f12bcf54b6fba9795572b17bb6b52d
#
_entry.id   46f12bcf54b6fba9795572b17bb6b52d
#
_cell.length_a   1.000
_cell.length_b   1.000
_cell.length_c   1.000
_cell.angle_alpha   90.00
_cell.angle_beta   90.00
_cell.angle_gamma   90.00
#
_symmetry.space_group_name_H-M   'P 1'
#
loop_
_entity.id
_entity.type
_entity.pdbx_description
1 polymer ?
#
loop_
_entity_poly.entity_id
_entity_poly.type
_entity_poly.pdbx_seq_one_letter_code
_entity_poly.pdbx_strand_id
1 'polypeptide(L)'
;MSKEQLLQEFAKAYEHLMETATLAAQRGVTQRRDGWGPREIVGHLAGWEVMASVRIPRIVAGMPPAEFADPTQQTVMNDAINAAMVTLIGEQPLETLCVILRQTYQRNVELLRSLDDRFFQPGDYVYERTEAVIDHCQEHMQQLAPSHS
;
A
#
# COMPACT_ATOMS: atom_id res chain seq x y z
N MET A 1 11.08 8.96 14.23
CA MET A 1 11.72 9.24 12.91
C MET A 1 11.36 10.64 12.47
N SER A 2 12.28 11.29 11.78
CA SER A 2 11.96 12.54 11.08
C SER A 2 11.05 12.23 9.89
N LYS A 3 10.38 13.27 9.38
CA LYS A 3 9.54 13.17 8.18
C LYS A 3 10.32 12.54 7.02
N GLU A 4 11.53 13.01 6.74
CA GLU A 4 12.33 12.51 5.63
C GLU A 4 12.74 11.04 5.83
N GLN A 5 13.10 10.66 7.05
CA GLN A 5 13.40 9.26 7.37
C GLN A 5 12.16 8.37 7.16
N LEU A 6 10.99 8.83 7.59
CA LEU A 6 9.74 8.09 7.40
C LEU A 6 9.43 7.90 5.91
N LEU A 7 9.60 8.95 5.11
CA LEU A 7 9.37 8.87 3.67
C LEU A 7 10.37 7.95 2.96
N GLN A 8 11.64 7.94 3.40
CA GLN A 8 12.64 7.01 2.89
C GLN A 8 12.29 5.56 3.21
N GLU A 9 11.87 5.27 4.44
CA GLU A 9 11.46 3.92 4.84
C GLU A 9 10.19 3.48 4.09
N PHE A 10 9.27 4.39 3.86
CA PHE A 10 8.05 4.13 3.07
C PHE A 10 8.41 3.72 1.63
N ALA A 11 9.25 4.49 0.95
CA ALA A 11 9.68 4.18 -0.41
C ALA A 11 10.44 2.86 -0.46
N LYS A 12 11.35 2.64 0.48
CA LYS A 12 12.14 1.42 0.58
C LYS A 12 11.27 0.20 0.80
N ALA A 13 10.22 0.31 1.62
CA ALA A 13 9.29 -0.79 1.87
C ALA A 13 8.61 -1.24 0.58
N TYR A 14 8.15 -0.33 -0.24
CA TYR A 14 7.55 -0.67 -1.52
C TYR A 14 8.54 -1.28 -2.52
N GLU A 15 9.76 -0.75 -2.60
CA GLU A 15 10.77 -1.33 -3.50
C GLU A 15 11.14 -2.76 -3.07
N HIS A 16 11.29 -3.02 -1.78
CA HIS A 16 11.55 -4.36 -1.27
C HIS A 16 10.37 -5.30 -1.53
N LEU A 17 9.14 -4.82 -1.35
CA LEU A 17 7.95 -5.62 -1.64
C LEU A 17 7.92 -6.02 -3.12
N MET A 18 8.15 -5.08 -4.03
CA MET A 18 8.14 -5.37 -5.47
C MET A 18 9.23 -6.36 -5.86
N GLU A 19 10.41 -6.23 -5.27
CA GLU A 19 11.50 -7.20 -5.47
C GLU A 19 11.09 -8.59 -4.97
N THR A 20 10.53 -8.68 -3.77
CA THR A 20 10.06 -9.94 -3.19
C THR A 20 8.97 -10.56 -4.04
N ALA A 21 8.02 -9.76 -4.53
CA ALA A 21 6.95 -10.24 -5.42
C ALA A 21 7.51 -10.78 -6.74
N THR A 22 8.48 -10.08 -7.32
CA THR A 22 9.14 -10.50 -8.56
C THR A 22 9.87 -11.83 -8.37
N LEU A 23 10.62 -11.98 -7.28
CA LEU A 23 11.33 -13.22 -6.97
C LEU A 23 10.35 -14.36 -6.70
N ALA A 24 9.24 -14.11 -6.02
CA ALA A 24 8.20 -15.12 -5.81
C ALA A 24 7.60 -15.58 -7.14
N ALA A 25 7.30 -14.65 -8.04
CA ALA A 25 6.79 -14.98 -9.38
C ALA A 25 7.80 -15.80 -10.17
N GLN A 26 9.10 -15.49 -10.08
CA GLN A 26 10.17 -16.26 -10.74
C GLN A 26 10.27 -17.69 -10.21
N ARG A 27 9.91 -17.92 -8.94
CA ARG A 27 9.84 -19.27 -8.37
C ARG A 27 8.55 -20.01 -8.73
N GLY A 28 7.68 -19.39 -9.54
CA GLY A 28 6.42 -19.99 -9.96
C GLY A 28 5.26 -19.77 -9.02
N VAL A 29 5.37 -18.88 -8.03
CA VAL A 29 4.27 -18.52 -7.14
C VAL A 29 3.27 -17.67 -7.91
N THR A 30 2.07 -18.22 -8.18
CA THR A 30 1.02 -17.50 -8.89
C THR A 30 -0.17 -17.21 -8.02
N GLN A 31 -0.37 -18.00 -6.96
CA GLN A 31 -1.53 -17.88 -6.09
C GLN A 31 -1.22 -18.50 -4.72
N ARG A 32 -1.65 -17.82 -3.65
CA ARG A 32 -1.63 -18.35 -2.30
C ARG A 32 -2.96 -19.04 -1.98
N ARG A 33 -3.08 -19.62 -0.78
CA ARG A 33 -4.32 -20.27 -0.30
C ARG A 33 -5.52 -19.34 -0.31
N ASP A 34 -5.31 -18.04 -0.05
CA ASP A 34 -6.37 -17.01 -0.05
C ASP A 34 -6.74 -16.52 -1.45
N GLY A 35 -6.13 -17.07 -2.50
CA GLY A 35 -6.40 -16.70 -3.89
C GLY A 35 -5.53 -15.58 -4.43
N TRP A 36 -4.69 -14.95 -3.60
CA TRP A 36 -3.82 -13.85 -4.01
C TRP A 36 -2.39 -14.31 -4.21
N GLY A 37 -1.81 -13.90 -5.32
CA GLY A 37 -0.38 -14.06 -5.60
C GLY A 37 0.30 -12.71 -5.72
N PRO A 38 1.55 -12.70 -6.25
CA PRO A 38 2.32 -11.45 -6.39
C PRO A 38 1.57 -10.35 -7.13
N ARG A 39 0.86 -10.67 -8.21
CA ARG A 39 0.12 -9.70 -9.03
C ARG A 39 -0.98 -9.01 -8.22
N GLU A 40 -1.79 -9.77 -7.52
CA GLU A 40 -2.92 -9.25 -6.75
C GLU A 40 -2.43 -8.38 -5.58
N ILE A 41 -1.33 -8.80 -4.93
CA ILE A 41 -0.72 -8.03 -3.86
C ILE A 41 -0.23 -6.68 -4.36
N VAL A 42 0.58 -6.65 -5.41
CA VAL A 42 1.11 -5.41 -5.97
C VAL A 42 -0.02 -4.53 -6.51
N GLY A 43 -0.97 -5.13 -7.21
CA GLY A 43 -2.09 -4.40 -7.81
C GLY A 43 -2.98 -3.71 -6.78
N HIS A 44 -3.33 -4.42 -5.68
CA HIS A 44 -4.19 -3.79 -4.66
C HIS A 44 -3.45 -2.69 -3.89
N LEU A 45 -2.15 -2.84 -3.68
CA LEU A 45 -1.35 -1.78 -3.05
C LEU A 45 -1.28 -0.53 -3.93
N ALA A 46 -1.12 -0.71 -5.25
CA ALA A 46 -1.19 0.41 -6.19
C ALA A 46 -2.55 1.12 -6.11
N GLY A 47 -3.64 0.36 -6.03
CA GLY A 47 -4.98 0.91 -5.88
C GLY A 47 -5.14 1.73 -4.58
N TRP A 48 -4.63 1.21 -3.46
CA TRP A 48 -4.67 1.94 -2.20
C TRP A 48 -3.83 3.22 -2.23
N GLU A 49 -2.70 3.24 -2.96
CA GLU A 49 -1.92 4.46 -3.13
C GLU A 49 -2.65 5.48 -4.00
N VAL A 50 -3.38 5.05 -5.02
CA VAL A 50 -4.26 5.94 -5.79
C VAL A 50 -5.33 6.55 -4.88
N MET A 51 -5.97 5.74 -4.03
CA MET A 51 -6.95 6.26 -3.07
C MET A 51 -6.33 7.23 -2.07
N ALA A 52 -5.11 6.95 -1.60
CA ALA A 52 -4.40 7.83 -0.68
C ALA A 52 -4.13 9.21 -1.30
N SER A 53 -3.87 9.27 -2.60
CA SER A 53 -3.63 10.53 -3.30
C SER A 53 -4.85 11.47 -3.27
N VAL A 54 -6.04 10.92 -3.09
CA VAL A 54 -7.29 11.69 -2.93
C VAL A 54 -7.61 11.90 -1.45
N ARG A 55 -7.44 10.86 -0.63
CA ARG A 55 -7.82 10.87 0.79
C ARG A 55 -6.94 11.79 1.62
N ILE A 56 -5.62 11.78 1.42
CA ILE A 56 -4.69 12.59 2.22
C ILE A 56 -4.98 14.08 2.11
N PRO A 57 -5.12 14.67 0.91
CA PRO A 57 -5.48 16.09 0.80
C PRO A 57 -6.80 16.45 1.50
N ARG A 58 -7.78 15.56 1.48
CA ARG A 58 -9.06 15.79 2.16
C ARG A 58 -8.90 15.80 3.68
N ILE A 59 -8.13 14.88 4.21
CA ILE A 59 -7.86 14.80 5.66
C ILE A 59 -7.08 16.03 6.13
N VAL A 60 -6.07 16.43 5.37
CA VAL A 60 -5.29 17.64 5.66
C VAL A 60 -6.18 18.89 5.64
N ALA A 61 -7.22 18.90 4.80
CA ALA A 61 -8.20 19.97 4.76
C ALA A 61 -9.26 19.87 5.88
N GLY A 62 -9.17 18.88 6.78
CA GLY A 62 -10.02 18.78 7.95
C GLY A 62 -11.15 17.76 7.87
N MET A 63 -11.19 16.92 6.83
CA MET A 63 -12.19 15.87 6.71
C MET A 63 -11.83 14.66 7.56
N PRO A 64 -12.82 13.87 8.07
CA PRO A 64 -12.53 12.66 8.85
C PRO A 64 -11.75 11.62 8.05
N PRO A 65 -10.80 10.89 8.69
CA PRO A 65 -10.00 9.87 8.02
C PRO A 65 -10.80 8.60 7.68
N ALA A 66 -11.77 8.23 8.49
CA ALA A 66 -12.60 7.05 8.29
C ALA A 66 -13.95 7.42 7.67
N GLU A 67 -14.41 6.60 6.71
CA GLU A 67 -15.71 6.79 6.07
C GLU A 67 -16.84 6.33 6.97
N PHE A 68 -16.58 5.34 7.83
CA PHE A 68 -17.54 4.80 8.78
C PHE A 68 -16.99 4.86 10.20
N ALA A 69 -17.87 5.21 11.15
CA ALA A 69 -17.51 5.21 12.57
C ALA A 69 -17.40 3.77 13.10
N ASP A 70 -18.20 2.84 12.56
CA ASP A 70 -18.18 1.43 12.96
C ASP A 70 -17.01 0.70 12.28
N PRO A 71 -16.05 0.11 13.06
CA PRO A 71 -14.92 -0.62 12.49
C PRO A 71 -15.36 -1.82 11.64
N THR A 72 -16.46 -2.47 11.96
CA THR A 72 -16.99 -3.60 11.17
C THR A 72 -17.44 -3.13 9.78
N GLN A 73 -18.14 -2.02 9.70
CA GLN A 73 -18.58 -1.44 8.43
C GLN A 73 -17.37 -0.99 7.60
N GLN A 74 -16.36 -0.41 8.25
CA GLN A 74 -15.13 0.00 7.57
C GLN A 74 -14.38 -1.22 7.00
N THR A 75 -14.32 -2.32 7.73
CA THR A 75 -13.71 -3.58 7.25
C THR A 75 -14.44 -4.12 6.03
N VAL A 76 -15.79 -4.16 6.07
CA VAL A 76 -16.59 -4.61 4.92
C VAL A 76 -16.33 -3.76 3.69
N MET A 77 -16.23 -2.43 3.87
CA MET A 77 -15.91 -1.51 2.77
C MET A 77 -14.51 -1.76 2.23
N ASN A 78 -13.52 -1.94 3.11
CA ASN A 78 -12.14 -2.20 2.69
C ASN A 78 -12.02 -3.51 1.91
N ASP A 79 -12.71 -4.55 2.34
CA ASP A 79 -12.72 -5.84 1.64
C ASP A 79 -13.35 -5.71 0.24
N ALA A 80 -14.44 -4.94 0.13
CA ALA A 80 -15.08 -4.67 -1.15
C ALA A 80 -14.15 -3.88 -2.08
N ILE A 81 -13.44 -2.90 -1.55
CA ILE A 81 -12.46 -2.12 -2.31
C ILE A 81 -11.32 -3.01 -2.79
N ASN A 82 -10.78 -3.88 -1.92
CA ASN A 82 -9.72 -4.81 -2.30
C ASN A 82 -10.17 -5.72 -3.45
N ALA A 83 -11.38 -6.27 -3.36
CA ALA A 83 -11.94 -7.13 -4.42
C ALA A 83 -12.11 -6.35 -5.73
N ALA A 84 -12.58 -5.12 -5.67
CA ALA A 84 -12.73 -4.26 -6.85
C ALA A 84 -11.38 -3.94 -7.50
N MET A 85 -10.35 -3.68 -6.69
CA MET A 85 -9.00 -3.42 -7.19
C MET A 85 -8.42 -4.64 -7.91
N VAL A 86 -8.59 -5.83 -7.35
CA VAL A 86 -8.14 -7.07 -7.99
C VAL A 86 -8.88 -7.30 -9.32
N THR A 87 -10.17 -7.02 -9.36
CA THR A 87 -10.94 -7.09 -10.61
C THR A 87 -10.41 -6.10 -11.64
N LEU A 88 -10.11 -4.88 -11.21
CA LEU A 88 -9.65 -3.82 -12.10
C LEU A 88 -8.30 -4.11 -12.74
N ILE A 89 -7.37 -4.72 -12.01
CA ILE A 89 -6.05 -5.06 -12.57
C ILE A 89 -6.12 -6.15 -13.65
N GLY A 90 -7.16 -6.99 -13.62
CA GLY A 90 -7.41 -7.99 -14.66
C GLY A 90 -6.21 -8.89 -14.94
N GLU A 91 -5.84 -9.00 -16.22
CA GLU A 91 -4.75 -9.86 -16.68
C GLU A 91 -3.41 -9.11 -16.82
N GLN A 92 -3.27 -7.91 -16.28
CA GLN A 92 -2.03 -7.16 -16.41
C GLN A 92 -0.86 -7.91 -15.77
N PRO A 93 0.32 -7.96 -16.46
CA PRO A 93 1.48 -8.66 -15.92
C PRO A 93 2.05 -7.93 -14.69
N LEU A 94 2.72 -8.69 -13.83
CA LEU A 94 3.33 -8.18 -12.60
C LEU A 94 4.27 -6.99 -12.89
N GLU A 95 5.05 -7.06 -13.94
CA GLU A 95 5.97 -5.98 -14.33
C GLU A 95 5.23 -4.65 -14.53
N THR A 96 4.10 -4.68 -15.22
CA THR A 96 3.26 -3.49 -15.43
C THR A 96 2.70 -2.97 -14.10
N LEU A 97 2.23 -3.87 -13.24
CA LEU A 97 1.70 -3.51 -11.93
C LEU A 97 2.76 -2.88 -11.03
N CYS A 98 4.01 -3.37 -11.10
CA CYS A 98 5.13 -2.77 -10.40
C CYS A 98 5.42 -1.34 -10.88
N VAL A 99 5.35 -1.11 -12.20
CA VAL A 99 5.50 0.26 -12.75
C VAL A 99 4.41 1.17 -12.19
N ILE A 100 3.16 0.71 -12.18
CA ILE A 100 2.04 1.50 -11.66
C ILE A 100 2.23 1.79 -10.16
N LEU A 101 2.57 0.79 -9.37
CA LEU A 101 2.81 0.98 -7.93
C LEU A 101 3.94 1.98 -7.69
N ARG A 102 5.05 1.87 -8.43
CA ARG A 102 6.17 2.81 -8.28
C ARG A 102 5.76 4.24 -8.61
N GLN A 103 5.04 4.45 -9.68
CA GLN A 103 4.54 5.77 -10.05
C GLN A 103 3.60 6.34 -8.98
N THR A 104 2.70 5.52 -8.46
CA THR A 104 1.72 5.98 -7.47
C THR A 104 2.36 6.29 -6.12
N TYR A 105 3.25 5.43 -5.62
CA TYR A 105 3.89 5.72 -4.33
C TYR A 105 4.85 6.91 -4.43
N GLN A 106 5.57 7.05 -5.55
CA GLN A 106 6.46 8.19 -5.75
C GLN A 106 5.69 9.52 -5.79
N ARG A 107 4.54 9.53 -6.45
CA ARG A 107 3.64 10.69 -6.42
C ARG A 107 3.21 11.03 -4.99
N ASN A 108 2.89 10.03 -4.19
CA ASN A 108 2.50 10.25 -2.81
C ASN A 108 3.66 10.69 -1.93
N VAL A 109 4.88 10.22 -2.18
CA VAL A 109 6.08 10.75 -1.50
C VAL A 109 6.22 12.25 -1.77
N GLU A 110 6.06 12.68 -3.02
CA GLU A 110 6.09 14.10 -3.37
C GLU A 110 4.98 14.89 -2.64
N LEU A 111 3.76 14.36 -2.64
CA LEU A 111 2.64 14.96 -1.92
C LEU A 111 2.97 15.10 -0.42
N LEU A 112 3.40 14.00 0.21
CA LEU A 112 3.71 13.97 1.64
C LEU A 112 4.85 14.92 1.98
N ARG A 113 5.87 15.00 1.14
CA ARG A 113 7.00 15.92 1.33
C ARG A 113 6.55 17.38 1.31
N SER A 114 5.53 17.70 0.50
CA SER A 114 5.00 19.07 0.39
C SER A 114 4.16 19.50 1.58
N LEU A 115 3.70 18.56 2.43
CA LEU A 115 2.85 18.87 3.57
C LEU A 115 3.66 19.49 4.71
N ASP A 116 2.99 20.34 5.51
CA ASP A 116 3.58 20.91 6.71
C ASP A 116 3.98 19.80 7.70
N ASP A 117 5.12 19.96 8.35
CA ASP A 117 5.65 18.98 9.31
C ASP A 117 4.70 18.70 10.47
N ARG A 118 3.77 19.62 10.77
CA ARG A 118 2.76 19.43 11.82
C ARG A 118 1.87 18.20 11.60
N PHE A 119 1.78 17.71 10.36
CA PHE A 119 1.00 16.51 10.03
C PHE A 119 1.77 15.20 10.27
N PHE A 120 3.04 15.28 10.66
CA PHE A 120 3.94 14.13 10.81
C PHE A 120 4.30 13.85 12.27
N GLN A 121 3.33 13.99 13.17
CA GLN A 121 3.51 13.66 14.57
C GLN A 121 2.81 12.34 14.90
N PRO A 122 3.34 11.55 15.86
CA PRO A 122 2.62 10.36 16.34
C PRO A 122 1.19 10.73 16.74
N GLY A 123 0.22 9.95 16.27
CA GLY A 123 -1.20 10.22 16.45
C GLY A 123 -1.86 10.92 15.27
N ASP A 124 -1.11 11.57 14.40
CA ASP A 124 -1.66 12.17 13.18
C ASP A 124 -1.91 11.09 12.13
N TYR A 125 -3.00 11.23 11.40
CA TYR A 125 -3.39 10.26 10.38
C TYR A 125 -2.29 10.00 9.35
N VAL A 126 -1.66 11.07 8.86
CA VAL A 126 -0.64 10.97 7.80
C VAL A 126 0.57 10.16 8.29
N TYR A 127 1.01 10.43 9.52
CA TYR A 127 2.11 9.68 10.14
C TYR A 127 1.74 8.21 10.34
N GLU A 128 0.62 7.96 11.01
CA GLU A 128 0.17 6.60 11.35
C GLU A 128 -0.11 5.77 10.10
N ARG A 129 -0.72 6.36 9.08
CA ARG A 129 -0.96 5.68 7.81
C ARG A 129 0.34 5.29 7.12
N THR A 130 1.33 6.19 7.13
CA THR A 130 2.61 5.91 6.48
C THR A 130 3.35 4.78 7.18
N GLU A 131 3.36 4.76 8.51
CA GLU A 131 3.91 3.62 9.26
C GLU A 131 3.14 2.33 8.99
N ALA A 132 1.81 2.40 8.96
CA ALA A 132 0.97 1.23 8.71
C ALA A 132 1.25 0.60 7.34
N VAL A 133 1.53 1.41 6.32
CA VAL A 133 1.91 0.90 4.99
C VAL A 133 3.24 0.16 5.04
N ILE A 134 4.22 0.68 5.77
CA ILE A 134 5.53 0.01 5.94
C ILE A 134 5.31 -1.38 6.56
N ASP A 135 4.54 -1.46 7.64
CA ASP A 135 4.23 -2.72 8.30
C ASP A 135 3.46 -3.68 7.38
N HIS A 136 2.51 -3.17 6.63
CA HIS A 136 1.72 -3.95 5.69
C HIS A 136 2.58 -4.55 4.57
N CYS A 137 3.54 -3.78 4.06
CA CYS A 137 4.51 -4.29 3.09
C CYS A 137 5.33 -5.45 3.68
N GLN A 138 5.75 -5.34 4.94
CA GLN A 138 6.50 -6.40 5.60
C GLN A 138 5.66 -7.68 5.77
N GLU A 139 4.39 -7.55 6.12
CA GLU A 139 3.47 -8.69 6.20
C GLU A 139 3.35 -9.41 4.86
N HIS A 140 3.15 -8.66 3.78
CA HIS A 140 3.07 -9.25 2.43
C HIS A 140 4.39 -9.89 2.00
N MET A 141 5.54 -9.30 2.35
CA MET A 141 6.84 -9.91 2.06
C MET A 141 7.01 -11.25 2.76
N GLN A 142 6.57 -11.35 4.02
CA GLN A 142 6.59 -12.62 4.76
C GLN A 142 5.69 -13.67 4.10
N GLN A 143 4.52 -13.27 3.63
CA GLN A 143 3.60 -14.16 2.92
C GLN A 143 4.17 -14.70 1.61
N LEU A 144 5.01 -13.90 0.94
CA LEU A 144 5.63 -14.27 -0.34
C LEU A 144 7.00 -14.92 -0.19
N ALA A 145 7.57 -14.93 1.02
CA ALA A 145 8.86 -15.55 1.28
C ALA A 145 8.80 -17.07 1.09
N PRO A 146 9.93 -17.72 0.71
CA PRO A 146 9.96 -19.18 0.65
C PRO A 146 9.58 -19.78 2.00
N SER A 147 8.69 -20.81 1.97
CA SER A 147 8.36 -21.53 3.20
C SER A 147 9.57 -22.37 3.63
N HIS A 148 9.93 -22.23 4.89
CA HIS A 148 10.91 -23.13 5.52
C HIS A 148 10.14 -24.35 6.01
N SER A 149 10.17 -25.39 5.21
CA SER A 149 9.62 -26.68 5.61
C SER A 149 10.71 -27.56 6.21
#